data_6b67cbcd1a149951b281cd67e2dce3b0
#
_entry.id   6b67cbcd1a149951b281cd67e2dce3b0
#
_cell.length_a   1.000
_cell.length_b   1.000
_cell.length_c   1.000
_cell.angle_alpha   90.00
_cell.angle_beta   90.00
_cell.angle_gamma   90.00
#
_symmetry.space_group_name_H-M   'P 1'
#
loop_
_entity.id
_entity.type
_entity.pdbx_description
1 polymer ?
#
loop_
_entity_poly.entity_id
_entity_poly.type
_entity_poly.pdbx_seq_one_letter_code
_entity_poly.pdbx_strand_id
1 'polypeptide(L)'
;EILSGLVGSEMCIRDSAGTQREASAIVHEWFLGRKRAILADHVVGTIDQALFTGLKAKHVVLRHLGLASKVVIIDEVHAADVYMREYLKVVLEWLGAYRTPVILMSATLPPAQRHELALAYAKGRHGRNAQVVLTTTDEYPIVTTISDGVAQQGTSTSAPGRQVVVRSMGDSLDELINLIEDKMSDGGCIGIIRDTVARAQDTFDALDSRLDCEVVLVHSRFLAPQRARREADLVRRLGRSGESRPCLLYTS
;
A
#
# COMPACT_ATOMS: atom_id res chain seq x y z
N GLU A 1 13.64 12.96 -4.68
CA GLU A 1 14.22 12.15 -5.78
C GLU A 1 13.16 11.38 -6.59
N ILE A 2 12.00 11.02 -6.03
CA ILE A 2 10.96 10.24 -6.75
C ILE A 2 10.16 11.13 -7.72
N LEU A 3 10.00 12.41 -7.45
CA LEU A 3 9.31 13.35 -8.35
C LEU A 3 10.12 13.66 -9.63
N SER A 4 11.44 13.48 -9.63
CA SER A 4 12.26 13.69 -10.83
C SER A 4 12.18 12.52 -11.81
N GLY A 5 11.77 11.33 -11.38
CA GLY A 5 11.62 10.14 -12.23
C GLY A 5 10.29 10.07 -12.99
N LEU A 6 9.27 10.82 -12.55
CA LEU A 6 7.96 10.85 -13.22
C LEU A 6 7.80 12.04 -14.19
N VAL A 7 8.68 13.03 -14.07
CA VAL A 7 8.74 14.18 -14.97
C VAL A 7 9.65 13.81 -16.14
N GLY A 8 9.08 13.31 -17.22
CA GLY A 8 9.81 12.96 -18.44
C GLY A 8 9.87 11.47 -18.79
N SER A 9 9.24 10.58 -18.01
CA SER A 9 9.05 9.20 -18.42
C SER A 9 7.71 9.03 -19.14
N GLU A 10 7.70 8.36 -20.27
CA GLU A 10 6.49 7.96 -20.98
C GLU A 10 5.63 7.09 -20.05
N MET A 11 4.43 7.56 -19.75
CA MET A 11 3.47 6.82 -18.95
C MET A 11 2.65 5.92 -19.88
N CYS A 12 2.95 4.62 -19.89
CA CYS A 12 2.15 3.64 -20.63
C CYS A 12 0.88 3.31 -19.84
N ILE A 13 -0.28 3.70 -20.36
CA ILE A 13 -1.57 3.28 -19.84
C ILE A 13 -2.00 2.03 -20.61
N ARG A 14 -2.15 0.89 -19.90
CA ARG A 14 -2.80 -0.30 -20.47
C ARG A 14 -4.29 -0.22 -20.18
N ASP A 15 -5.10 -0.14 -21.22
CA ASP A 15 -6.52 -0.35 -21.08
C ASP A 15 -6.87 -1.86 -21.17
N SER A 16 -8.09 -2.21 -20.76
CA SER A 16 -8.58 -3.59 -20.74
C SER A 16 -8.70 -4.25 -22.12
N ALA A 17 -8.42 -3.52 -23.21
CA ALA A 17 -8.48 -4.02 -24.59
C ALA A 17 -7.09 -4.35 -25.17
N GLY A 18 -6.02 -4.21 -24.40
CA GLY A 18 -4.67 -4.60 -24.81
C GLY A 18 -3.99 -3.67 -25.81
N THR A 19 -4.58 -2.54 -26.14
CA THR A 19 -3.99 -1.52 -27.01
C THR A 19 -3.09 -0.61 -26.17
N GLN A 20 -1.79 -0.61 -26.42
CA GLN A 20 -0.87 0.38 -25.86
C GLN A 20 -1.16 1.74 -26.50
N ARG A 21 -1.75 2.65 -25.75
CA ARG A 21 -1.76 4.08 -26.08
C ARG A 21 -0.60 4.72 -25.34
N GLU A 22 0.40 5.16 -26.05
CA GLU A 22 1.43 6.04 -25.52
C GLU A 22 0.81 7.42 -25.26
N ALA A 23 0.53 7.71 -24.01
CA ALA A 23 0.17 9.06 -23.60
C ALA A 23 1.45 9.75 -23.14
N SER A 24 2.00 10.65 -23.95
CA SER A 24 3.08 11.52 -23.54
C SER A 24 2.52 12.68 -22.72
N ALA A 25 2.84 12.76 -21.43
CA ALA A 25 2.54 13.92 -20.60
C ALA A 25 3.68 14.94 -20.74
N ILE A 26 3.40 16.08 -21.36
CA ILE A 26 4.37 17.19 -21.44
C ILE A 26 4.20 18.06 -20.20
N VAL A 27 5.23 18.10 -19.35
CA VAL A 27 5.25 18.97 -18.18
C VAL A 27 5.88 20.30 -18.56
N HIS A 28 5.18 21.40 -18.30
CA HIS A 28 5.71 22.72 -18.53
C HIS A 28 6.92 22.98 -17.60
N GLU A 29 8.00 23.54 -18.13
CA GLU A 29 9.27 23.80 -17.39
C GLU A 29 9.07 24.52 -16.07
N TRP A 30 8.06 25.37 -15.95
CA TRP A 30 7.75 26.08 -14.71
C TRP A 30 7.47 25.12 -13.54
N PHE A 31 6.93 23.91 -13.79
CA PHE A 31 6.64 22.91 -12.78
C PHE A 31 7.83 21.98 -12.46
N LEU A 32 8.92 22.04 -13.20
CA LEU A 32 10.10 21.20 -12.98
C LEU A 32 10.86 21.51 -11.68
N GLY A 33 10.53 22.58 -10.99
CA GLY A 33 11.12 22.91 -9.68
C GLY A 33 10.54 22.05 -8.56
N ARG A 34 11.41 21.45 -7.71
CA ARG A 34 11.06 20.60 -6.56
C ARG A 34 9.87 21.11 -5.70
N LYS A 35 9.70 22.42 -5.61
CA LYS A 35 8.66 23.04 -4.77
C LYS A 35 7.38 23.37 -5.53
N ARG A 36 7.46 23.61 -6.83
CA ARG A 36 6.33 24.04 -7.67
C ARG A 36 5.58 22.86 -8.28
N ALA A 37 6.18 21.68 -8.30
CA ALA A 37 5.57 20.46 -8.86
C ALA A 37 4.19 20.16 -8.25
N ILE A 38 3.98 20.47 -6.97
CA ILE A 38 2.68 20.25 -6.31
C ILE A 38 1.55 21.12 -6.86
N LEU A 39 1.88 22.19 -7.59
CA LEU A 39 0.90 23.09 -8.23
C LEU A 39 0.42 22.58 -9.59
N ALA A 40 1.07 21.56 -10.17
CA ALA A 40 0.62 20.94 -11.42
C ALA A 40 -0.78 20.31 -11.24
N ASP A 41 -1.58 20.19 -12.29
CA ASP A 41 -2.94 19.65 -12.23
C ASP A 41 -2.97 18.20 -11.71
N HIS A 42 -2.01 17.40 -12.12
CA HIS A 42 -1.84 16.01 -11.70
C HIS A 42 -0.48 15.84 -11.02
N VAL A 43 -0.48 15.30 -9.83
CA VAL A 43 0.72 15.08 -9.02
C VAL A 43 0.70 13.68 -8.44
N VAL A 44 1.79 12.95 -8.61
CA VAL A 44 2.03 11.67 -7.93
C VAL A 44 3.26 11.82 -7.04
N GLY A 45 3.18 11.31 -5.82
CA GLY A 45 4.27 11.42 -4.86
C GLY A 45 4.11 10.45 -3.69
N THR A 46 5.06 10.46 -2.77
CA THR A 46 4.94 9.70 -1.52
C THR A 46 3.99 10.39 -0.55
N ILE A 47 3.40 9.62 0.36
CA ILE A 47 2.52 10.14 1.41
C ILE A 47 3.18 11.27 2.22
N ASP A 48 4.50 11.22 2.44
CA ASP A 48 5.27 12.24 3.14
C ASP A 48 5.06 13.63 2.55
N GLN A 49 4.94 13.73 1.21
CA GLN A 49 4.72 15.01 0.56
C GLN A 49 3.37 15.65 0.95
N ALA A 50 2.36 14.83 1.20
CA ALA A 50 1.09 15.29 1.74
C ALA A 50 1.20 15.59 3.25
N LEU A 51 1.89 14.75 4.02
CA LEU A 51 2.07 14.92 5.47
C LEU A 51 2.82 16.21 5.82
N PHE A 52 3.76 16.65 4.99
CA PHE A 52 4.43 17.96 5.15
C PHE A 52 3.47 19.15 5.13
N THR A 53 2.25 18.98 4.66
CA THR A 53 1.21 20.03 4.74
C THR A 53 0.72 20.24 6.17
N GLY A 54 0.76 19.19 7.00
CA GLY A 54 0.43 19.26 8.44
C GLY A 54 1.55 19.82 9.31
N LEU A 55 2.74 20.03 8.75
CA LEU A 55 3.91 20.51 9.48
C LEU A 55 4.14 22.02 9.28
N LYS A 56 4.70 22.68 10.29
CA LYS A 56 5.19 24.07 10.17
C LYS A 56 6.49 24.11 9.35
N ALA A 57 6.42 23.73 8.07
CA ALA A 57 7.56 23.66 7.17
C ALA A 57 7.67 24.91 6.28
N LYS A 58 8.89 25.18 5.78
CA LYS A 58 9.08 26.23 4.77
C LYS A 58 8.23 25.92 3.53
N HIS A 59 7.59 26.94 2.97
CA HIS A 59 6.73 26.84 1.78
C HIS A 59 5.45 26.00 1.96
N VAL A 60 5.01 25.79 3.20
CA VAL A 60 3.78 25.07 3.48
C VAL A 60 2.57 25.65 2.75
N VAL A 61 2.52 26.97 2.55
CA VAL A 61 1.45 27.67 1.81
C VAL A 61 1.31 27.14 0.38
N LEU A 62 2.42 26.84 -0.33
CA LEU A 62 2.37 26.28 -1.67
C LEU A 62 1.76 24.86 -1.67
N ARG A 63 2.01 24.10 -0.62
CA ARG A 63 1.43 22.76 -0.45
C ARG A 63 -0.07 22.85 -0.22
N HIS A 64 -0.51 23.74 0.67
CA HIS A 64 -1.93 23.99 0.89
C HIS A 64 -2.63 24.44 -0.39
N LEU A 65 -2.05 25.41 -1.11
CA LEU A 65 -2.60 25.88 -2.38
C LEU A 65 -2.68 24.73 -3.41
N GLY A 66 -1.61 23.93 -3.51
CA GLY A 66 -1.53 22.82 -4.45
C GLY A 66 -2.54 21.71 -4.17
N LEU A 67 -2.87 21.44 -2.91
CA LEU A 67 -3.82 20.38 -2.54
C LEU A 67 -5.27 20.87 -2.53
N ALA A 68 -5.52 22.14 -2.21
CA ALA A 68 -6.87 22.69 -2.05
C ALA A 68 -7.75 22.59 -3.31
N SER A 69 -7.14 22.54 -4.51
CA SER A 69 -7.84 22.50 -5.80
C SER A 69 -7.91 21.11 -6.45
N LYS A 70 -7.51 20.05 -5.73
CA LYS A 70 -7.38 18.69 -6.28
C LYS A 70 -8.33 17.72 -5.62
N VAL A 71 -8.46 16.54 -6.24
CA VAL A 71 -8.89 15.33 -5.55
C VAL A 71 -7.64 14.66 -4.99
N VAL A 72 -7.59 14.44 -3.68
CA VAL A 72 -6.44 13.82 -3.01
C VAL A 72 -6.72 12.35 -2.78
N ILE A 73 -5.89 11.48 -3.35
CA ILE A 73 -5.97 10.03 -3.18
C ILE A 73 -4.76 9.59 -2.37
N ILE A 74 -4.99 8.93 -1.24
CA ILE A 74 -3.94 8.37 -0.38
C ILE A 74 -4.12 6.86 -0.35
N ASP A 75 -3.14 6.15 -0.88
CA ASP A 75 -3.13 4.69 -0.90
C ASP A 75 -2.33 4.13 0.27
N GLU A 76 -2.60 2.86 0.62
CA GLU A 76 -1.92 2.11 1.69
C GLU A 76 -1.91 2.83 3.05
N VAL A 77 -3.04 3.45 3.42
CA VAL A 77 -3.17 4.23 4.66
C VAL A 77 -2.80 3.42 5.91
N HIS A 78 -2.95 2.09 5.86
CA HIS A 78 -2.57 1.20 6.96
C HIS A 78 -1.05 1.16 7.22
N ALA A 79 -0.22 1.48 6.23
CA ALA A 79 1.23 1.51 6.38
C ALA A 79 1.73 2.71 7.22
N ALA A 80 0.86 3.68 7.51
CA ALA A 80 1.20 4.81 8.35
C ALA A 80 1.41 4.38 9.81
N ASP A 81 2.60 4.62 10.33
CA ASP A 81 2.89 4.42 11.76
C ASP A 81 2.08 5.38 12.65
N VAL A 82 2.19 5.23 13.97
CA VAL A 82 1.44 6.05 14.93
C VAL A 82 1.71 7.53 14.74
N TYR A 83 2.97 7.90 14.47
CA TYR A 83 3.39 9.28 14.28
C TYR A 83 2.85 9.85 12.97
N MET A 84 2.99 9.13 11.87
CA MET A 84 2.45 9.53 10.57
C MET A 84 0.93 9.69 10.60
N ARG A 85 0.21 8.88 11.37
CA ARG A 85 -1.25 9.00 11.52
C ARG A 85 -1.67 10.30 12.18
N GLU A 86 -0.93 10.78 13.18
CA GLU A 86 -1.23 12.08 13.79
C GLU A 86 -1.12 13.22 12.78
N TYR A 87 -0.06 13.22 11.95
CA TYR A 87 0.04 14.21 10.87
C TYR A 87 -1.03 14.05 9.82
N LEU A 88 -1.39 12.83 9.47
CA LEU A 88 -2.45 12.57 8.51
C LEU A 88 -3.78 13.15 8.99
N LYS A 89 -4.12 13.03 10.28
CA LYS A 89 -5.31 13.67 10.84
C LYS A 89 -5.28 15.19 10.67
N VAL A 90 -4.15 15.83 10.94
CA VAL A 90 -3.99 17.27 10.71
C VAL A 90 -4.17 17.65 9.23
N VAL A 91 -3.59 16.87 8.32
CA VAL A 91 -3.76 17.09 6.88
C VAL A 91 -5.22 16.94 6.47
N LEU A 92 -5.91 15.92 6.98
CA LEU A 92 -7.35 15.70 6.70
C LEU A 92 -8.22 16.84 7.22
N GLU A 93 -7.92 17.42 8.39
CA GLU A 93 -8.59 18.61 8.87
C GLU A 93 -8.43 19.79 7.90
N TRP A 94 -7.22 20.02 7.40
CA TRP A 94 -6.98 21.06 6.39
C TRP A 94 -7.71 20.79 5.09
N LEU A 95 -7.66 19.57 4.59
CA LEU A 95 -8.37 19.18 3.36
C LEU A 95 -9.88 19.31 3.52
N GLY A 96 -10.41 18.96 4.70
CA GLY A 96 -11.81 19.19 5.05
C GLY A 96 -12.18 20.68 5.03
N ALA A 97 -11.34 21.55 5.63
CA ALA A 97 -11.54 22.99 5.63
C ALA A 97 -11.55 23.59 4.22
N TYR A 98 -10.73 23.05 3.32
CA TYR A 98 -10.73 23.43 1.89
C TYR A 98 -11.86 22.81 1.08
N ARG A 99 -12.62 21.91 1.65
CA ARG A 99 -13.61 21.10 0.95
C ARG A 99 -13.00 20.25 -0.18
N THR A 100 -11.75 19.92 -0.05
CA THR A 100 -11.02 19.06 -0.98
C THR A 100 -11.55 17.65 -0.89
N PRO A 101 -11.99 17.02 -1.99
CA PRO A 101 -12.38 15.61 -1.98
C PRO A 101 -11.18 14.73 -1.64
N VAL A 102 -11.37 13.77 -0.74
CA VAL A 102 -10.31 12.85 -0.31
C VAL A 102 -10.78 11.41 -0.47
N ILE A 103 -9.94 10.57 -1.01
CA ILE A 103 -10.11 9.13 -1.12
C ILE A 103 -8.96 8.47 -0.34
N LEU A 104 -9.30 7.70 0.69
CA LEU A 104 -8.36 6.89 1.45
C LEU A 104 -8.54 5.42 1.05
N MET A 105 -7.47 4.78 0.61
CA MET A 105 -7.47 3.37 0.24
C MET A 105 -6.59 2.57 1.20
N SER A 106 -7.04 1.38 1.56
CA SER A 106 -6.33 0.51 2.48
C SER A 106 -6.79 -0.92 2.33
N ALA A 107 -5.86 -1.87 2.34
CA ALA A 107 -6.19 -3.28 2.40
C ALA A 107 -6.81 -3.65 3.77
N THR A 108 -6.34 -3.02 4.84
CA THR A 108 -6.82 -3.28 6.20
C THR A 108 -6.86 -1.97 6.98
N LEU A 109 -8.05 -1.54 7.38
CA LEU A 109 -8.21 -0.34 8.20
C LEU A 109 -9.18 -0.64 9.35
N PRO A 110 -8.67 -0.80 10.58
CA PRO A 110 -9.50 -1.08 11.75
C PRO A 110 -10.61 -0.05 11.94
N PRO A 111 -11.80 -0.45 12.41
CA PRO A 111 -12.94 0.46 12.55
C PRO A 111 -12.64 1.74 13.34
N ALA A 112 -11.84 1.63 14.41
CA ALA A 112 -11.43 2.78 15.22
C ALA A 112 -10.61 3.78 14.41
N GLN A 113 -9.61 3.32 13.65
CA GLN A 113 -8.79 4.19 12.81
C GLN A 113 -9.60 4.82 11.67
N ARG A 114 -10.49 4.06 11.04
CA ARG A 114 -11.41 4.59 10.04
C ARG A 114 -12.26 5.72 10.60
N HIS A 115 -12.78 5.55 11.80
CA HIS A 115 -13.55 6.59 12.50
C HIS A 115 -12.71 7.83 12.81
N GLU A 116 -11.47 7.68 13.30
CA GLU A 116 -10.57 8.80 13.61
C GLU A 116 -10.26 9.64 12.36
N LEU A 117 -9.92 8.98 11.24
CA LEU A 117 -9.61 9.68 9.99
C LEU A 117 -10.84 10.40 9.41
N ALA A 118 -11.99 9.74 9.46
CA ALA A 118 -13.26 10.30 9.06
C ALA A 118 -13.63 11.55 9.90
N LEU A 119 -13.46 11.44 11.22
CA LEU A 119 -13.74 12.53 12.14
C LEU A 119 -12.78 13.71 11.93
N ALA A 120 -11.50 13.46 11.65
CA ALA A 120 -10.53 14.51 11.35
C ALA A 120 -10.96 15.35 10.12
N TYR A 121 -11.34 14.69 9.04
CA TYR A 121 -11.85 15.38 7.85
C TYR A 121 -13.15 16.16 8.16
N ALA A 122 -14.08 15.54 8.88
CA ALA A 122 -15.35 16.18 9.25
C ALA A 122 -15.15 17.41 10.14
N LYS A 123 -14.19 17.37 11.09
CA LYS A 123 -13.84 18.53 11.91
C LYS A 123 -13.34 19.73 11.08
N GLY A 124 -12.52 19.45 10.07
CA GLY A 124 -12.09 20.50 9.14
C GLY A 124 -13.25 21.10 8.36
N ARG A 125 -14.17 20.28 7.88
CA ARG A 125 -15.29 20.70 7.01
C ARG A 125 -16.43 21.36 7.76
N HIS A 126 -16.77 20.90 8.97
CA HIS A 126 -17.96 21.30 9.73
C HIS A 126 -17.65 21.95 11.09
N GLY A 127 -16.38 22.08 11.43
CA GLY A 127 -15.94 22.66 12.70
C GLY A 127 -15.64 21.60 13.79
N ARG A 128 -15.09 22.08 14.89
CA ARG A 128 -14.53 21.23 15.97
C ARG A 128 -15.57 20.30 16.62
N ASN A 129 -16.84 20.66 16.58
CA ASN A 129 -17.93 19.88 17.17
C ASN A 129 -18.54 18.85 16.19
N ALA A 130 -17.91 18.66 15.02
CA ALA A 130 -18.37 17.66 14.07
C ALA A 130 -18.36 16.28 14.70
N GLN A 131 -19.40 15.52 14.39
CA GLN A 131 -19.54 14.13 14.80
C GLN A 131 -19.67 13.28 13.54
N VAL A 132 -19.11 12.07 13.59
CA VAL A 132 -19.25 11.07 12.55
C VAL A 132 -19.71 9.79 13.22
N VAL A 133 -20.85 9.28 12.80
CA VAL A 133 -21.37 8.01 13.29
C VAL A 133 -21.10 6.96 12.22
N LEU A 134 -20.24 6.00 12.52
CA LEU A 134 -19.97 4.85 11.68
C LEU A 134 -20.46 3.58 12.36
N THR A 135 -21.09 2.71 11.59
CA THR A 135 -21.41 1.37 12.07
C THR A 135 -20.14 0.54 12.17
N THR A 136 -19.91 -0.07 13.31
CA THR A 136 -18.82 -1.04 13.46
C THR A 136 -19.21 -2.32 12.74
N THR A 137 -18.46 -2.70 11.73
CA THR A 137 -18.67 -3.94 10.97
C THR A 137 -17.34 -4.54 10.60
N ASP A 138 -17.26 -5.86 10.63
CA ASP A 138 -16.14 -6.65 10.18
C ASP A 138 -16.26 -7.08 8.71
N GLU A 139 -17.31 -6.61 8.03
CA GLU A 139 -17.51 -6.91 6.61
C GLU A 139 -16.38 -6.33 5.74
N TYR A 140 -15.99 -7.08 4.73
CA TYR A 140 -14.93 -6.71 3.79
C TYR A 140 -15.28 -7.19 2.37
N PRO A 141 -15.04 -6.40 1.32
CA PRO A 141 -14.58 -5.00 1.35
C PRO A 141 -15.67 -4.03 1.81
N ILE A 142 -15.26 -2.92 2.44
CA ILE A 142 -16.18 -1.87 2.89
C ILE A 142 -15.81 -0.53 2.27
N VAL A 143 -16.80 0.19 1.78
CA VAL A 143 -16.67 1.59 1.34
C VAL A 143 -17.41 2.47 2.34
N THR A 144 -16.72 3.48 2.85
CA THR A 144 -17.29 4.49 3.74
C THR A 144 -17.24 5.85 3.05
N THR A 145 -18.37 6.47 2.83
CA THR A 145 -18.46 7.82 2.28
C THR A 145 -19.00 8.79 3.32
N ILE A 146 -18.45 10.00 3.34
CA ILE A 146 -18.90 11.08 4.23
C ILE A 146 -19.19 12.29 3.37
N SER A 147 -20.44 12.72 3.36
CA SER A 147 -20.87 13.94 2.68
C SER A 147 -21.79 14.71 3.60
N ASP A 148 -21.53 16.01 3.75
CA ASP A 148 -22.36 16.96 4.51
C ASP A 148 -22.76 16.48 5.93
N GLY A 149 -21.80 15.83 6.61
CA GLY A 149 -21.99 15.32 7.97
C GLY A 149 -22.70 13.96 8.05
N VAL A 150 -23.12 13.40 6.93
CA VAL A 150 -23.74 12.08 6.85
C VAL A 150 -22.72 11.05 6.40
N ALA A 151 -22.57 10.00 7.20
CA ALA A 151 -21.76 8.85 6.84
C ALA A 151 -22.64 7.73 6.27
N GLN A 152 -22.21 7.16 5.15
CA GLN A 152 -22.82 6.00 4.53
C GLN A 152 -21.79 4.91 4.39
N GLN A 153 -22.18 3.68 4.67
CA GLN A 153 -21.32 2.52 4.52
C GLN A 153 -21.99 1.51 3.59
N GLY A 154 -21.22 0.99 2.66
CA GLY A 154 -21.64 -0.05 1.74
C GLY A 154 -20.60 -1.14 1.67
N THR A 155 -21.06 -2.37 1.56
CA THR A 155 -20.24 -3.55 1.35
C THR A 155 -20.47 -4.09 -0.04
N SER A 156 -19.47 -4.67 -0.65
CA SER A 156 -19.61 -5.42 -1.89
C SER A 156 -19.66 -6.91 -1.55
N THR A 157 -20.53 -7.65 -2.21
CA THR A 157 -20.50 -9.12 -2.15
C THR A 157 -19.16 -9.60 -2.68
N SER A 158 -18.25 -9.96 -1.77
CA SER A 158 -17.00 -10.61 -2.16
C SER A 158 -17.27 -12.09 -2.48
N ALA A 159 -16.38 -12.68 -3.26
CA ALA A 159 -16.32 -14.14 -3.44
C ALA A 159 -16.33 -14.85 -2.07
N PRO A 160 -16.86 -16.07 -1.97
CA PRO A 160 -16.90 -16.80 -0.71
C PRO A 160 -15.53 -16.80 -0.04
N GLY A 161 -15.50 -16.37 1.21
CA GLY A 161 -14.26 -16.22 1.98
C GLY A 161 -13.52 -17.57 2.09
N ARG A 162 -12.21 -17.54 1.97
CA ARG A 162 -11.40 -18.71 2.28
C ARG A 162 -11.26 -18.85 3.79
N GLN A 163 -11.48 -20.04 4.30
CA GLN A 163 -11.12 -20.31 5.68
C GLN A 163 -9.59 -20.43 5.80
N VAL A 164 -9.02 -19.67 6.73
CA VAL A 164 -7.60 -19.69 7.04
C VAL A 164 -7.43 -20.14 8.48
N VAL A 165 -6.63 -21.19 8.69
CA VAL A 165 -6.25 -21.64 10.03
C VAL A 165 -4.98 -20.93 10.44
N VAL A 166 -5.05 -20.13 11.51
CA VAL A 166 -3.89 -19.44 12.08
C VAL A 166 -3.36 -20.25 13.27
N ARG A 167 -2.05 -20.52 13.29
CA ARG A 167 -1.37 -21.20 14.37
C ARG A 167 -0.14 -20.41 14.78
N SER A 168 0.09 -20.27 16.08
CA SER A 168 1.34 -19.75 16.61
C SER A 168 2.38 -20.88 16.65
N MET A 169 3.61 -20.54 16.29
CA MET A 169 4.76 -21.44 16.41
C MET A 169 5.96 -20.68 17.00
N GLY A 170 6.93 -21.42 17.52
CA GLY A 170 8.22 -20.85 17.94
C GLY A 170 9.03 -20.31 16.75
N ASP A 171 10.12 -19.64 17.03
CA ASP A 171 11.03 -19.06 16.01
C ASP A 171 12.22 -20.01 15.72
N SER A 172 12.11 -21.27 16.09
CA SER A 172 13.11 -22.30 15.84
C SER A 172 13.12 -22.70 14.37
N LEU A 173 14.32 -22.77 13.76
CA LEU A 173 14.48 -23.29 12.40
C LEU A 173 14.11 -24.76 12.28
N ASP A 174 14.40 -25.57 13.32
CA ASP A 174 14.06 -26.98 13.30
C ASP A 174 12.55 -27.23 13.35
N GLU A 175 11.81 -26.45 14.16
CA GLU A 175 10.34 -26.50 14.16
C GLU A 175 9.76 -26.08 12.81
N LEU A 176 10.33 -25.07 12.19
CA LEU A 176 9.90 -24.60 10.87
C LEU A 176 10.14 -25.68 9.81
N ILE A 177 11.31 -26.32 9.80
CA ILE A 177 11.66 -27.35 8.83
C ILE A 177 10.72 -28.55 9.00
N ASN A 178 10.52 -29.03 10.22
CA ASN A 178 9.61 -30.15 10.48
C ASN A 178 8.16 -29.84 10.03
N LEU A 179 7.71 -28.59 10.24
CA LEU A 179 6.41 -28.15 9.75
C LEU A 179 6.33 -28.14 8.22
N ILE A 180 7.40 -27.72 7.55
CA ILE A 180 7.48 -27.70 6.10
C ILE A 180 7.45 -29.12 5.54
N GLU A 181 8.25 -30.02 6.10
CA GLU A 181 8.28 -31.42 5.71
C GLU A 181 6.88 -32.09 5.84
N ASP A 182 6.20 -31.86 6.97
CA ASP A 182 4.83 -32.34 7.19
C ASP A 182 3.85 -31.82 6.12
N LYS A 183 3.95 -30.52 5.80
CA LYS A 183 3.03 -29.88 4.84
C LYS A 183 3.36 -30.15 3.38
N MET A 184 4.61 -30.49 3.08
CA MET A 184 5.06 -30.80 1.72
C MET A 184 4.77 -32.25 1.32
N SER A 185 4.46 -33.13 2.27
CA SER A 185 4.14 -34.54 2.00
C SER A 185 2.97 -34.73 1.02
N ASP A 186 2.00 -33.79 1.06
CA ASP A 186 0.83 -33.80 0.18
C ASP A 186 1.02 -32.90 -1.06
N GLY A 187 2.23 -32.36 -1.26
CA GLY A 187 2.53 -31.36 -2.28
C GLY A 187 2.01 -29.98 -1.91
N GLY A 188 2.38 -28.97 -2.67
CA GLY A 188 1.90 -27.62 -2.47
C GLY A 188 2.98 -26.56 -2.61
N CYS A 189 2.69 -25.36 -2.15
CA CYS A 189 3.60 -24.24 -2.13
C CYS A 189 3.54 -23.56 -0.77
N ILE A 190 4.71 -23.34 -0.15
CA ILE A 190 4.84 -22.71 1.16
C ILE A 190 5.55 -21.39 0.99
N GLY A 191 4.94 -20.29 1.46
CA GLY A 191 5.55 -18.97 1.54
C GLY A 191 6.06 -18.71 2.95
N ILE A 192 7.32 -18.30 3.08
CA ILE A 192 7.96 -17.98 4.36
C ILE A 192 8.38 -16.50 4.32
N ILE A 193 7.89 -15.71 5.25
CA ILE A 193 8.22 -14.29 5.36
C ILE A 193 9.11 -14.09 6.57
N ARG A 194 10.25 -13.45 6.38
CA ARG A 194 11.20 -13.06 7.43
C ARG A 194 11.30 -11.54 7.53
N ASP A 195 11.54 -11.05 8.71
CA ASP A 195 11.66 -9.62 9.03
C ASP A 195 12.98 -8.98 8.61
N THR A 196 14.02 -9.79 8.38
CA THR A 196 15.35 -9.31 7.95
C THR A 196 15.94 -10.16 6.85
N VAL A 197 16.79 -9.52 6.02
CA VAL A 197 17.51 -10.22 4.95
C VAL A 197 18.44 -11.31 5.50
N ALA A 198 19.11 -11.07 6.63
CA ALA A 198 19.98 -12.06 7.25
C ALA A 198 19.20 -13.33 7.64
N ARG A 199 18.09 -13.16 8.37
CA ARG A 199 17.22 -14.30 8.76
C ARG A 199 16.62 -15.04 7.56
N ALA A 200 16.35 -14.33 6.47
CA ALA A 200 15.90 -14.97 5.25
C ALA A 200 16.99 -15.83 4.61
N GLN A 201 18.22 -15.33 4.57
CA GLN A 201 19.37 -16.07 4.06
C GLN A 201 19.66 -17.29 4.93
N ASP A 202 19.73 -17.13 6.26
CA ASP A 202 19.92 -18.26 7.19
C ASP A 202 18.81 -19.32 7.04
N THR A 203 17.56 -18.89 6.87
CA THR A 203 16.44 -19.79 6.64
C THR A 203 16.57 -20.50 5.28
N PHE A 204 16.94 -19.78 4.23
CA PHE A 204 17.17 -20.36 2.90
C PHE A 204 18.25 -21.42 2.94
N ASP A 205 19.44 -21.13 3.51
CA ASP A 205 20.56 -22.06 3.60
C ASP A 205 20.18 -23.33 4.37
N ALA A 206 19.42 -23.19 5.46
CA ALA A 206 18.94 -24.30 6.24
C ALA A 206 17.94 -25.18 5.48
N LEU A 207 17.02 -24.59 4.73
CA LEU A 207 16.02 -25.29 3.93
C LEU A 207 16.65 -25.97 2.70
N ASP A 208 17.51 -25.26 1.97
CA ASP A 208 18.18 -25.76 0.77
C ASP A 208 19.09 -26.96 1.08
N SER A 209 19.68 -26.99 2.29
CA SER A 209 20.54 -28.09 2.75
C SER A 209 19.79 -29.33 3.24
N ARG A 210 18.52 -29.19 3.62
CA ARG A 210 17.76 -30.26 4.30
C ARG A 210 16.57 -30.80 3.49
N LEU A 211 15.99 -29.98 2.62
CA LEU A 211 14.82 -30.33 1.85
C LEU A 211 15.21 -30.74 0.42
N ASP A 212 14.63 -31.83 -0.05
CA ASP A 212 14.76 -32.25 -1.44
C ASP A 212 13.67 -31.59 -2.32
N CYS A 213 13.57 -30.26 -2.22
CA CYS A 213 12.63 -29.49 -3.01
C CYS A 213 13.26 -28.16 -3.43
N GLU A 214 12.71 -27.54 -4.47
CA GLU A 214 13.19 -26.23 -4.92
C GLU A 214 12.85 -25.14 -3.91
N VAL A 215 13.86 -24.46 -3.40
CA VAL A 215 13.72 -23.28 -2.53
C VAL A 215 14.15 -22.04 -3.28
N VAL A 216 13.33 -20.98 -3.27
CA VAL A 216 13.62 -19.72 -3.96
C VAL A 216 13.71 -18.60 -2.96
N LEU A 217 14.86 -17.91 -2.93
CA LEU A 217 15.09 -16.75 -2.07
C LEU A 217 14.86 -15.43 -2.82
N VAL A 218 14.07 -14.53 -2.24
CA VAL A 218 13.89 -13.15 -2.71
C VAL A 218 14.02 -12.19 -1.54
N HIS A 219 14.83 -11.14 -1.68
CA HIS A 219 14.99 -10.10 -0.67
C HIS A 219 15.42 -8.75 -1.27
N SER A 220 15.34 -7.69 -0.50
CA SER A 220 15.60 -6.30 -0.93
C SER A 220 17.05 -6.01 -1.33
N ARG A 221 18.03 -6.83 -0.90
CA ARG A 221 19.46 -6.64 -1.26
C ARG A 221 19.84 -7.17 -2.66
N PHE A 222 18.96 -7.84 -3.36
CA PHE A 222 19.21 -8.15 -4.77
C PHE A 222 19.27 -6.87 -5.60
N LEU A 223 20.17 -6.84 -6.59
CA LEU A 223 20.18 -5.77 -7.57
C LEU A 223 18.84 -5.67 -8.28
N ALA A 224 18.35 -4.45 -8.51
CA ALA A 224 17.03 -4.21 -9.06
C ALA A 224 16.68 -5.06 -10.31
N PRO A 225 17.58 -5.23 -11.32
CA PRO A 225 17.29 -6.08 -12.47
C PRO A 225 17.17 -7.57 -12.11
N GLN A 226 17.95 -8.06 -11.15
CA GLN A 226 17.90 -9.46 -10.71
C GLN A 226 16.60 -9.72 -9.91
N ARG A 227 16.25 -8.79 -9.03
CA ARG A 227 15.02 -8.85 -8.25
C ARG A 227 13.81 -8.89 -9.18
N ALA A 228 13.73 -7.96 -10.15
CA ALA A 228 12.63 -7.91 -11.10
C ALA A 228 12.48 -9.20 -11.91
N ARG A 229 13.58 -9.83 -12.31
CA ARG A 229 13.55 -11.12 -13.02
C ARG A 229 13.02 -12.25 -12.14
N ARG A 230 13.48 -12.34 -10.88
CA ARG A 230 13.01 -13.34 -9.91
C ARG A 230 11.53 -13.15 -9.59
N GLU A 231 11.10 -11.93 -9.34
CA GLU A 231 9.69 -11.59 -9.11
C GLU A 231 8.82 -11.97 -10.32
N ALA A 232 9.25 -11.64 -11.54
CA ALA A 232 8.53 -12.01 -12.76
C ALA A 232 8.43 -13.52 -12.95
N ASP A 233 9.51 -14.26 -12.65
CA ASP A 233 9.51 -15.72 -12.70
C ASP A 233 8.54 -16.31 -11.69
N LEU A 234 8.55 -15.81 -10.47
CA LEU A 234 7.62 -16.24 -9.42
C LEU A 234 6.16 -15.96 -9.79
N VAL A 235 5.86 -14.76 -10.29
CA VAL A 235 4.50 -14.43 -10.75
C VAL A 235 4.06 -15.37 -11.88
N ARG A 236 4.95 -15.71 -12.79
CA ARG A 236 4.66 -16.66 -13.87
C ARG A 236 4.36 -18.06 -13.32
N ARG A 237 5.12 -18.53 -12.33
CA ARG A 237 5.03 -19.90 -11.78
C ARG A 237 3.89 -20.05 -10.77
N LEU A 238 3.67 -19.03 -9.92
CA LEU A 238 2.69 -19.04 -8.85
C LEU A 238 1.38 -18.34 -9.18
N GLY A 239 1.33 -17.62 -10.31
CA GLY A 239 0.15 -16.91 -10.77
C GLY A 239 -1.04 -17.84 -11.02
N ARG A 240 -2.22 -17.26 -11.28
CA ARG A 240 -3.48 -18.02 -11.48
C ARG A 240 -3.39 -19.10 -12.56
N SER A 241 -2.50 -18.94 -13.54
CA SER A 241 -2.23 -19.85 -14.64
C SER A 241 -0.92 -20.63 -14.50
N GLY A 242 -0.26 -20.58 -13.34
CA GLY A 242 1.04 -21.20 -13.12
C GLY A 242 0.94 -22.73 -13.08
N GLU A 243 1.83 -23.40 -13.81
CA GLU A 243 1.87 -24.86 -13.94
C GLU A 243 2.69 -25.57 -12.86
N SER A 244 3.58 -24.85 -12.17
CA SER A 244 4.47 -25.41 -11.15
C SER A 244 4.47 -24.53 -9.89
N ARG A 245 4.38 -25.15 -8.72
CA ARG A 245 4.35 -24.45 -7.44
C ARG A 245 5.53 -24.88 -6.57
N PRO A 246 6.68 -24.21 -6.68
CA PRO A 246 7.83 -24.48 -5.82
C PRO A 246 7.57 -24.03 -4.38
N CYS A 247 8.35 -24.56 -3.44
CA CYS A 247 8.46 -23.98 -2.11
C CYS A 247 9.07 -22.58 -2.23
N LEU A 248 8.47 -21.58 -1.59
CA LEU A 248 8.84 -20.19 -1.75
C LEU A 248 9.23 -19.54 -0.44
N LEU A 249 10.38 -18.88 -0.42
CA LEU A 249 10.82 -18.00 0.65
C LEU A 249 10.78 -16.55 0.16
N TYR A 250 10.01 -15.71 0.84
CA TYR A 250 9.93 -14.28 0.53
C TYR A 250 10.28 -13.43 1.75
N THR A 251 11.05 -12.34 1.53
CA THR A 251 11.27 -11.32 2.55
C THR A 251 10.99 -9.93 2.00
N SER A 252 10.44 -9.10 2.81
CA SER A 252 10.22 -7.69 2.51
C SER A 252 11.52 -6.87 2.59
#